data_15de8edc25380d5d0e50f9fb26955861
#
_entry.id   15de8edc25380d5d0e50f9fb26955861
#
_cell.length_a   1.000
_cell.length_b   1.000
_cell.length_c   1.000
_cell.angle_alpha   90.00
_cell.angle_beta   90.00
_cell.angle_gamma   90.00
#
_symmetry.space_group_name_H-M   'P 1'
#
loop_
_entity.id
_entity.type
_entity.pdbx_description
1 polymer ?
#
loop_
_entity_poly.entity_id
_entity_poly.type
_entity_poly.pdbx_seq_one_letter_code
_entity_poly.pdbx_strand_id
1 'polypeptide(L)'
;PAPMQRSKLYWVELDSISGRIAKQLYQNANISITGFENTTYPDNFFDVVVGNVPFGDYKVFDPKYNKYNFRIHDYFLAKALDQVRPGGMVAVITTKGTLDKANPTIRKYMAERAELVGAIRLPNTAFKDNPFQEKSVEKPP
;
A
#
# COMPACT_ATOMS: atom_id res chain seq x y z
N PRO A 1 13.92 11.26 -8.48
CA PRO A 1 14.63 11.04 -9.75
C PRO A 1 14.01 11.88 -10.86
N ALA A 2 14.83 12.43 -11.76
CA ALA A 2 14.39 13.33 -12.84
C ALA A 2 13.24 12.79 -13.71
N PRO A 3 13.11 11.49 -14.01
CA PRO A 3 11.97 10.95 -14.75
C PRO A 3 10.64 11.10 -14.04
N MET A 4 10.62 11.05 -12.71
CA MET A 4 9.39 11.15 -11.91
C MET A 4 8.94 12.61 -11.68
N GLN A 5 9.79 13.59 -11.89
CA GLN A 5 9.45 15.00 -11.72
C GLN A 5 8.37 15.50 -12.71
N ARG A 6 8.21 14.81 -13.84
CA ARG A 6 7.17 15.10 -14.84
C ARG A 6 5.91 14.25 -14.67
N SER A 7 5.91 13.33 -13.69
CA SER A 7 4.78 12.45 -13.44
C SER A 7 3.70 13.18 -12.65
N LYS A 8 2.45 12.86 -12.93
CA LYS A 8 1.32 13.31 -12.13
C LYS A 8 1.26 12.45 -10.88
N LEU A 9 1.62 13.03 -9.73
CA LEU A 9 1.69 12.32 -8.45
C LEU A 9 0.37 12.36 -7.70
N TYR A 10 -0.01 11.21 -7.19
CA TYR A 10 -1.12 11.02 -6.26
C TYR A 10 -0.57 10.39 -4.99
N TRP A 11 -0.87 10.97 -3.85
CA TRP A 11 -0.40 10.49 -2.55
C TRP A 11 -1.57 10.39 -1.58
N VAL A 12 -1.68 9.25 -0.93
CA VAL A 12 -2.67 9.02 0.12
C VAL A 12 -1.93 8.88 1.44
N GLU A 13 -2.27 9.72 2.40
CA GLU A 13 -1.65 9.78 3.72
C GLU A 13 -2.73 9.80 4.80
N LEU A 14 -2.65 8.88 5.74
CA LEU A 14 -3.59 8.79 6.85
C LEU A 14 -3.29 9.84 7.92
N ASP A 15 -2.00 10.05 8.23
CA ASP A 15 -1.58 11.02 9.25
C ASP A 15 -1.76 12.47 8.75
N SER A 16 -2.54 13.23 9.48
CA SER A 16 -2.88 14.60 9.11
C SER A 16 -1.69 15.56 9.16
N ILE A 17 -0.73 15.33 10.04
CA ILE A 17 0.46 16.18 10.18
C ILE A 17 1.38 15.91 8.99
N SER A 18 1.72 14.65 8.74
CA SER A 18 2.54 14.22 7.60
C SER A 18 1.92 14.65 6.27
N GLY A 19 0.61 14.49 6.12
CA GLY A 19 -0.11 14.89 4.92
C GLY A 19 -0.08 16.40 4.68
N ARG A 20 -0.20 17.23 5.72
CA ARG A 20 -0.07 18.69 5.61
C ARG A 20 1.34 19.13 5.24
N ILE A 21 2.36 18.49 5.84
CA ILE A 21 3.77 18.72 5.49
C ILE A 21 4.00 18.36 4.02
N ALA A 22 3.52 17.19 3.59
CA ALA A 22 3.64 16.74 2.21
C ALA A 22 3.01 17.73 1.22
N LYS A 23 1.84 18.30 1.52
CA LYS A 23 1.20 19.33 0.70
C LYS A 23 2.04 20.60 0.53
N GLN A 24 2.80 20.98 1.55
CA GLN A 24 3.71 22.12 1.46
C GLN A 24 4.95 21.82 0.61
N LEU A 25 5.49 20.61 0.75
CA LEU A 25 6.70 20.19 0.04
C LEU A 25 6.43 19.84 -1.44
N TYR A 26 5.28 19.29 -1.74
CA TYR A 26 4.92 18.75 -3.07
C TYR A 26 3.65 19.42 -3.62
N GLN A 27 3.70 20.72 -3.84
CA GLN A 27 2.55 21.57 -4.19
C GLN A 27 1.87 21.16 -5.50
N ASN A 28 2.58 20.49 -6.40
CA ASN A 28 2.03 19.97 -7.67
C ASN A 28 1.47 18.54 -7.56
N ALA A 29 1.53 17.91 -6.39
CA ALA A 29 1.01 16.58 -6.17
C ALA A 29 -0.46 16.61 -5.70
N ASN A 30 -1.22 15.59 -6.08
CA ASN A 30 -2.57 15.38 -5.57
C ASN A 30 -2.50 14.61 -4.27
N ILE A 31 -2.51 15.29 -3.13
CA ILE A 31 -2.37 14.68 -1.81
C ILE A 31 -3.73 14.60 -1.11
N SER A 32 -4.18 13.39 -0.83
CA SER A 32 -5.39 13.08 -0.08
C SER A 32 -5.03 12.66 1.34
N ILE A 33 -5.51 13.40 2.33
CA ILE A 33 -5.31 13.08 3.76
C ILE A 33 -6.50 12.27 4.22
N THR A 34 -6.41 10.96 4.08
CA THR A 34 -7.50 10.02 4.39
C THR A 34 -6.98 8.59 4.42
N GLY A 35 -7.77 7.65 4.92
CA GLY A 35 -7.48 6.22 4.78
C GLY A 35 -7.62 5.76 3.32
N PHE A 36 -6.81 4.78 2.95
CA PHE A 36 -6.84 4.25 1.58
C PHE A 36 -8.19 3.63 1.21
N GLU A 37 -8.92 3.11 2.19
CA GLU A 37 -10.28 2.58 2.05
C GLU A 37 -11.29 3.64 1.58
N ASN A 38 -11.05 4.89 1.88
CA ASN A 38 -11.91 6.02 1.51
C ASN A 38 -11.55 6.65 0.16
N THR A 39 -10.51 6.14 -0.51
CA THR A 39 -10.14 6.62 -1.84
C THR A 39 -11.00 5.96 -2.92
N THR A 40 -11.35 6.74 -3.94
CA THR A 40 -12.27 6.35 -5.03
C THR A 40 -11.63 6.40 -6.41
N TYR A 41 -10.30 6.18 -6.49
CA TYR A 41 -9.64 6.11 -7.78
C TYR A 41 -10.19 4.93 -8.60
N PRO A 42 -10.42 5.12 -9.91
CA PRO A 42 -10.91 4.06 -10.78
C PRO A 42 -9.93 2.89 -10.90
N ASP A 43 -10.46 1.73 -11.28
CA ASP A 43 -9.62 0.61 -11.71
C ASP A 43 -8.82 1.01 -12.96
N ASN A 44 -7.62 0.44 -13.11
CA ASN A 44 -6.72 0.69 -14.24
C ASN A 44 -6.32 2.17 -14.42
N PHE A 45 -6.29 2.94 -13.36
CA PHE A 45 -6.04 4.38 -13.41
C PHE A 45 -4.56 4.75 -13.39
N PHE A 46 -3.75 4.06 -12.58
CA PHE A 46 -2.34 4.40 -12.38
C PHE A 46 -1.41 3.63 -13.30
N ASP A 47 -0.32 4.28 -13.73
CA ASP A 47 0.78 3.62 -14.41
C ASP A 47 1.65 2.82 -13.44
N VAL A 48 1.89 3.39 -12.26
CA VAL A 48 2.72 2.82 -11.21
C VAL A 48 2.09 3.10 -9.85
N VAL A 49 2.05 2.10 -8.99
CA VAL A 49 1.72 2.24 -7.57
C VAL A 49 2.90 1.80 -6.73
N VAL A 50 3.36 2.67 -5.85
CA VAL A 50 4.46 2.38 -4.92
C VAL A 50 4.02 2.67 -3.50
N GLY A 51 4.50 1.89 -2.54
CA GLY A 51 4.17 2.16 -1.15
C GLY A 51 4.88 1.27 -0.14
N ASN A 52 4.94 1.78 1.08
CA ASN A 52 5.22 1.00 2.26
C ASN A 52 3.88 0.77 2.94
N VAL A 53 3.31 -0.44 2.78
CA VAL A 53 1.97 -0.72 3.28
C VAL A 53 1.97 -0.81 4.82
N PRO A 54 0.88 -0.41 5.48
CA PRO A 54 0.79 -0.53 6.92
C PRO A 54 0.83 -2.00 7.35
N PHE A 55 1.52 -2.26 8.46
CA PHE A 55 1.61 -3.59 9.06
C PHE A 55 0.63 -3.66 10.23
N GLY A 56 -0.12 -4.74 10.33
CA GLY A 56 -1.03 -4.91 11.44
C GLY A 56 -1.97 -6.09 11.27
N ASP A 57 -2.56 -6.49 12.39
CA ASP A 57 -3.58 -7.54 12.45
C ASP A 57 -4.98 -6.95 12.55
N TYR A 58 -5.24 -5.96 11.73
CA TYR A 58 -6.55 -5.33 11.62
C TYR A 58 -7.02 -5.28 10.16
N LYS A 59 -8.27 -4.95 10.00
CA LYS A 59 -8.96 -4.85 8.71
C LYS A 59 -9.60 -3.48 8.59
N VAL A 60 -9.78 -3.05 7.35
CA VAL A 60 -10.56 -1.86 7.02
C VAL A 60 -11.85 -2.27 6.32
N PHE A 61 -12.85 -1.41 6.41
CA PHE A 61 -14.11 -1.62 5.71
C PHE A 61 -14.03 -1.01 4.31
N ASP A 62 -14.09 -1.87 3.30
CA ASP A 62 -14.22 -1.47 1.90
C ASP A 62 -15.18 -2.48 1.22
N PRO A 63 -16.37 -2.06 0.79
CA PRO A 63 -17.40 -2.97 0.26
C PRO A 63 -16.91 -3.87 -0.87
N LYS A 64 -15.99 -3.38 -1.71
CA LYS A 64 -15.43 -4.12 -2.84
C LYS A 64 -14.60 -5.32 -2.37
N TYR A 65 -13.93 -5.20 -1.23
CA TYR A 65 -12.95 -6.19 -0.74
C TYR A 65 -13.40 -6.97 0.50
N ASN A 66 -14.47 -6.59 1.16
CA ASN A 66 -14.93 -7.21 2.42
C ASN A 66 -15.12 -8.72 2.33
N LYS A 67 -15.58 -9.21 1.17
CA LYS A 67 -15.81 -10.65 0.94
C LYS A 67 -14.54 -11.50 1.03
N TYR A 68 -13.36 -10.91 0.80
CA TYR A 68 -12.08 -11.62 0.87
C TYR A 68 -11.49 -11.68 2.28
N ASN A 69 -12.00 -10.84 3.19
CA ASN A 69 -11.56 -10.79 4.57
C ASN A 69 -10.06 -10.53 4.73
N PHE A 70 -9.49 -9.68 3.86
CA PHE A 70 -8.07 -9.34 3.87
C PHE A 70 -7.66 -8.61 5.14
N ARG A 71 -6.45 -8.90 5.64
CA ARG A 71 -5.75 -8.03 6.56
C ARG A 71 -5.28 -6.76 5.85
N ILE A 72 -4.96 -5.72 6.61
CA ILE A 72 -4.63 -4.40 6.06
C ILE A 72 -3.57 -4.45 4.96
N HIS A 73 -2.47 -5.17 5.16
CA HIS A 73 -1.39 -5.27 4.16
C HIS A 73 -1.82 -6.01 2.88
N ASP A 74 -2.65 -7.03 2.98
CA ASP A 74 -3.19 -7.76 1.82
C ASP A 74 -4.24 -6.92 1.08
N TYR A 75 -5.05 -6.18 1.82
CA TYR A 75 -6.01 -5.22 1.27
C TYR A 75 -5.34 -4.14 0.41
N PHE A 76 -4.24 -3.56 0.91
CA PHE A 76 -3.48 -2.57 0.16
C PHE A 76 -2.93 -3.13 -1.16
N LEU A 77 -2.40 -4.36 -1.14
CA LEU A 77 -1.95 -5.03 -2.37
C LEU A 77 -3.09 -5.28 -3.35
N ALA A 78 -4.21 -5.80 -2.87
CA ALA A 78 -5.36 -6.09 -3.72
C ALA A 78 -5.90 -4.82 -4.39
N LYS A 79 -6.10 -3.77 -3.63
CA LYS A 79 -6.59 -2.48 -4.15
C LYS A 79 -5.60 -1.81 -5.10
N ALA A 80 -4.29 -1.84 -4.77
CA ALA A 80 -3.25 -1.32 -5.64
C ALA A 80 -3.21 -2.03 -7.00
N LEU A 81 -3.35 -3.36 -7.02
CA LEU A 81 -3.37 -4.14 -8.25
C LEU A 81 -4.61 -3.84 -9.11
N ASP A 82 -5.77 -3.62 -8.51
CA ASP A 82 -6.96 -3.25 -9.27
C ASP A 82 -6.85 -1.84 -9.86
N GLN A 83 -6.19 -0.92 -9.15
CA GLN A 83 -6.05 0.47 -9.57
C GLN A 83 -4.91 0.71 -10.56
N VAL A 84 -3.95 -0.20 -10.70
CA VAL A 84 -2.91 -0.10 -11.72
C VAL A 84 -3.45 -0.60 -13.06
N ARG A 85 -3.06 0.10 -14.16
CA ARG A 85 -3.47 -0.32 -15.50
C ARG A 85 -2.74 -1.59 -15.97
N PRO A 86 -3.27 -2.32 -16.94
CA PRO A 86 -2.53 -3.38 -17.64
C PRO A 86 -1.20 -2.85 -18.18
N GLY A 87 -0.11 -3.60 -17.97
CA GLY A 87 1.25 -3.17 -18.30
C GLY A 87 1.87 -2.16 -17.32
N GLY A 88 1.15 -1.76 -16.28
CA GLY A 88 1.67 -0.96 -15.18
C GLY A 88 2.43 -1.81 -14.15
N MET A 89 2.87 -1.17 -13.06
CA MET A 89 3.69 -1.81 -12.03
C MET A 89 3.17 -1.48 -10.62
N VAL A 90 3.20 -2.47 -9.75
CA VAL A 90 3.02 -2.29 -8.30
C VAL A 90 4.32 -2.70 -7.59
N ALA A 91 4.88 -1.81 -6.79
CA ALA A 91 6.08 -2.07 -5.99
C ALA A 91 5.83 -1.65 -4.54
N VAL A 92 5.78 -2.60 -3.63
CA VAL A 92 5.44 -2.35 -2.23
C VAL A 92 6.38 -3.04 -1.27
N ILE A 93 6.57 -2.41 -0.12
CA ILE A 93 7.15 -3.05 1.06
C ILE A 93 5.98 -3.60 1.87
N THR A 94 6.00 -4.90 2.15
CA THR A 94 4.93 -5.60 2.86
C THR A 94 5.49 -6.58 3.89
N THR A 95 4.63 -7.24 4.65
CA THR A 95 5.04 -8.24 5.63
C THR A 95 5.36 -9.58 4.96
N LYS A 96 6.21 -10.38 5.59
CA LYS A 96 6.43 -11.79 5.18
C LYS A 96 5.12 -12.58 5.11
N GLY A 97 4.13 -12.23 5.93
CA GLY A 97 2.84 -12.90 5.98
C GLY A 97 2.04 -12.85 4.68
N THR A 98 2.32 -11.91 3.78
CA THR A 98 1.64 -11.85 2.48
C THR A 98 1.96 -13.08 1.61
N LEU A 99 3.22 -13.47 1.54
CA LEU A 99 3.68 -14.59 0.71
C LEU A 99 3.76 -15.91 1.48
N ASP A 100 4.08 -15.88 2.78
CA ASP A 100 4.41 -17.06 3.60
C ASP A 100 3.19 -17.67 4.32
N LYS A 101 2.04 -17.01 4.39
CA LYS A 101 0.89 -17.55 5.12
C LYS A 101 0.29 -18.78 4.46
N ALA A 102 -0.28 -19.68 5.27
CA ALA A 102 -0.95 -20.89 4.78
C ALA A 102 -2.17 -20.58 3.89
N ASN A 103 -2.98 -19.58 4.28
CA ASN A 103 -4.15 -19.17 3.48
C ASN A 103 -3.72 -18.57 2.14
N PRO A 104 -4.12 -19.15 0.99
CA PRO A 104 -3.67 -18.73 -0.32
C PRO A 104 -4.49 -17.58 -0.93
N THR A 105 -5.51 -17.06 -0.27
CA THR A 105 -6.50 -16.15 -0.86
C THR A 105 -5.84 -14.93 -1.52
N ILE A 106 -4.94 -14.25 -0.84
CA ILE A 106 -4.26 -13.09 -1.42
C ILE A 106 -3.34 -13.48 -2.57
N ARG A 107 -2.60 -14.60 -2.47
CA ARG A 107 -1.72 -15.06 -3.55
C ARG A 107 -2.50 -15.42 -4.81
N LYS A 108 -3.65 -16.07 -4.67
CA LYS A 108 -4.57 -16.35 -5.79
C LYS A 108 -5.07 -15.03 -6.40
N TYR A 109 -5.52 -14.11 -5.57
CA TYR A 109 -5.98 -12.80 -6.01
C TYR A 109 -4.93 -12.06 -6.84
N MET A 110 -3.67 -12.07 -6.38
CA MET A 110 -2.55 -11.45 -7.10
C MET A 110 -2.24 -12.18 -8.41
N ALA A 111 -2.17 -13.52 -8.39
CA ALA A 111 -1.82 -14.32 -9.56
C ALA A 111 -2.85 -14.23 -10.70
N GLU A 112 -4.11 -13.96 -10.39
CA GLU A 112 -5.16 -13.73 -11.39
C GLU A 112 -5.05 -12.36 -12.09
N ARG A 113 -4.27 -11.42 -11.54
CA ARG A 113 -4.23 -10.00 -11.96
C ARG A 113 -2.88 -9.52 -12.41
N ALA A 114 -1.81 -10.16 -11.94
CA ALA A 114 -0.46 -9.69 -12.20
C ALA A 114 0.56 -10.84 -12.23
N GLU A 115 1.65 -10.62 -12.93
CA GLU A 115 2.83 -11.46 -12.88
C GLU A 115 3.75 -10.98 -11.75
N LEU A 116 4.31 -11.90 -10.97
CA LEU A 116 5.31 -11.59 -9.96
C LEU A 116 6.68 -11.43 -10.64
N VAL A 117 7.10 -10.19 -10.80
CA VAL A 117 8.40 -9.86 -11.42
C VAL A 117 9.56 -10.12 -10.47
N GLY A 118 9.37 -9.92 -9.17
CA GLY A 118 10.40 -10.17 -8.17
C GLY A 118 9.90 -10.01 -6.75
N ALA A 119 10.60 -10.66 -5.82
CA ALA A 119 10.41 -10.50 -4.39
C ALA A 119 11.75 -10.55 -3.67
N ILE A 120 11.99 -9.57 -2.80
CA ILE A 120 13.23 -9.47 -2.02
C ILE A 120 12.86 -9.55 -0.54
N ARG A 121 13.45 -10.52 0.17
CA ARG A 121 13.30 -10.60 1.62
C ARG A 121 14.30 -9.65 2.28
N LEU A 122 13.77 -8.65 2.96
CA LEU A 122 14.58 -7.74 3.75
C LEU A 122 15.04 -8.41 5.06
N PRO A 123 16.23 -8.03 5.59
CA PRO A 123 16.66 -8.47 6.91
C PRO A 123 15.64 -8.10 8.00
N ASN A 124 15.54 -8.91 9.05
CA ASN A 124 14.62 -8.60 10.18
C ASN A 124 14.97 -7.28 10.89
N THR A 125 16.18 -6.78 10.69
CA THR A 125 16.67 -5.52 11.25
C THR A 125 16.48 -4.32 10.33
N ALA A 126 15.91 -4.50 9.13
CA ALA A 126 15.81 -3.44 8.11
C ALA A 126 15.07 -2.17 8.61
N PHE A 127 14.20 -2.32 9.59
CA PHE A 127 13.41 -1.23 10.18
C PHE A 127 13.62 -1.06 11.68
N LYS A 128 14.64 -1.71 12.26
CA LYS A 128 14.89 -1.73 13.71
C LYS A 128 15.08 -0.34 14.31
N ASP A 129 15.63 0.58 13.54
CA ASP A 129 15.93 1.95 13.99
C ASP A 129 14.89 2.98 13.48
N ASN A 130 13.75 2.51 12.96
CA ASN A 130 12.69 3.41 12.51
C ASN A 130 11.72 3.71 13.66
N PRO A 131 11.80 4.91 14.28
CA PRO A 131 10.98 5.26 15.44
C PRO A 131 9.47 5.33 15.14
N PHE A 132 9.09 5.34 13.85
CA PHE A 132 7.68 5.36 13.45
C PHE A 132 7.03 3.98 13.36
N GLN A 133 7.81 2.90 13.35
CA GLN A 133 7.27 1.54 13.32
C GLN A 133 7.06 0.90 14.70
N GLU A 134 7.77 1.32 15.72
CA GLU A 134 7.58 0.78 17.08
C GLU A 134 6.20 1.11 17.67
N LYS A 135 5.58 2.21 17.24
CA LYS A 135 4.26 2.62 17.76
C LYS A 135 3.07 1.84 17.21
N SER A 136 3.24 1.07 16.15
CA SER A 136 2.15 0.28 15.57
C SER A 136 1.98 -1.12 16.20
N VAL A 137 2.82 -1.49 17.18
CA VAL A 137 2.79 -2.81 17.84
C VAL A 137 2.26 -2.75 19.28
N GLU A 138 2.14 -1.58 19.88
CA GLU A 138 1.49 -1.47 21.20
C GLU A 138 -0.02 -1.66 21.03
N LYS A 139 -0.50 -2.84 21.47
CA LYS A 139 -1.92 -3.06 21.73
C LYS A 139 -2.36 -2.05 22.78
N PRO A 140 -3.47 -1.33 22.60
CA PRO A 140 -4.08 -0.61 23.70
C PRO A 140 -4.46 -1.61 24.80
N PRO A 141 -4.39 -1.19 26.05
CA PRO A 141 -4.73 -2.02 27.21
C PRO A 141 -6.16 -2.52 27.15
#